data_db20fd621db540ba76e0402ee7d4fac8
#
_entry.id   db20fd621db540ba76e0402ee7d4fac8
#
_cell.length_a   1.000
_cell.length_b   1.000
_cell.length_c   1.000
_cell.angle_alpha   90.00
_cell.angle_beta   90.00
_cell.angle_gamma   90.00
#
_symmetry.space_group_name_H-M   'P 1'
#
loop_
_entity.id
_entity.type
_entity.pdbx_description
1 polymer ?
#
loop_
_entity_poly.entity_id
_entity_poly.type
_entity_poly.pdbx_seq_one_letter_code
_entity_poly.pdbx_strand_id
1 'polypeptide(L)'
;DKQKIKLNASLSTLLPMLSGTNKADITVKEALSHYGQLQAWLPFYRRTMDTKTKVLSSDIYNSTLTPKYPTQVAENIFITDHYRDTILQSIAKSDLIKQKKYLYSDLSYYLFQKYIENTKGKPLNELVEKDFYKSMGAYQLTYRPLDRFPKEQIAPSEEDKSFRQQLLRGYVNDQGAAMLGGVAGHAGLFGTANDVAKMMQLYLQKGYYGGIRYFSANAFDAFNKSYFISERNRRALGFDKPQLPGQGGYTCGCVSPE
;
A
#
# COMPACT_ATOMS: atom_id res chain seq x y z
N ASP A 1 13.14 9.23 8.56
CA ASP A 1 14.15 10.20 9.02
C ASP A 1 14.58 10.00 10.48
N LYS A 2 13.66 9.78 11.38
CA LYS A 2 13.97 9.55 12.81
C LYS A 2 14.45 8.12 13.12
N GLN A 3 14.11 7.17 12.27
CA GLN A 3 14.58 5.79 12.32
C GLN A 3 15.19 5.48 10.95
N LYS A 4 16.50 5.55 10.87
CA LYS A 4 17.27 5.46 9.62
C LYS A 4 17.15 4.07 8.98
N ILE A 5 16.12 3.87 8.17
CA ILE A 5 16.07 2.72 7.26
C ILE A 5 17.17 2.95 6.21
N LYS A 6 18.13 2.03 6.17
CA LYS A 6 19.16 2.06 5.13
C LYS A 6 18.56 1.52 3.83
N LEU A 7 18.67 2.25 2.75
CA LEU A 7 18.14 1.85 1.44
C LEU A 7 18.74 0.53 0.91
N ASN A 8 19.96 0.22 1.33
CA ASN A 8 20.64 -1.04 1.01
C ASN A 8 20.40 -2.16 2.04
N ALA A 9 19.59 -1.92 3.09
CA ALA A 9 19.22 -2.99 4.01
C ALA A 9 18.35 -4.02 3.27
N SER A 10 18.55 -5.29 3.59
CA SER A 10 17.74 -6.38 3.07
C SER A 10 16.37 -6.44 3.74
N LEU A 11 15.36 -6.97 3.04
CA LEU A 11 14.04 -7.15 3.61
C LEU A 11 14.06 -8.10 4.82
N SER A 12 14.96 -9.09 4.85
CA SER A 12 15.12 -9.97 6.02
C SER A 12 15.63 -9.25 7.26
N THR A 13 16.42 -8.20 7.09
CA THR A 13 16.85 -7.32 8.21
C THR A 13 15.66 -6.56 8.80
N LEU A 14 14.70 -6.15 7.97
CA LEU A 14 13.50 -5.44 8.42
C LEU A 14 12.46 -6.40 9.01
N LEU A 15 12.31 -7.54 8.38
CA LEU A 15 11.31 -8.56 8.69
C LEU A 15 11.97 -9.94 8.77
N PRO A 16 12.36 -10.40 9.97
CA PRO A 16 13.03 -11.70 10.17
C PRO A 16 12.25 -12.89 9.59
N MET A 17 10.93 -12.79 9.45
CA MET A 17 10.11 -13.81 8.82
C MET A 17 10.48 -14.10 7.35
N LEU A 18 11.24 -13.23 6.70
CA LEU A 18 11.72 -13.42 5.33
C LEU A 18 13.09 -14.11 5.28
N SER A 19 13.75 -14.33 6.41
CA SER A 19 15.02 -15.07 6.47
C SER A 19 14.85 -16.48 5.92
N GLY A 20 15.78 -16.89 5.05
CA GLY A 20 15.70 -18.19 4.39
C GLY A 20 14.70 -18.29 3.23
N THR A 21 14.00 -17.20 2.89
CA THR A 21 13.15 -17.13 1.71
C THR A 21 13.90 -16.51 0.52
N ASN A 22 13.37 -16.66 -0.68
CA ASN A 22 13.91 -16.02 -1.89
C ASN A 22 13.79 -14.48 -1.89
N LYS A 23 13.20 -13.89 -0.86
CA LYS A 23 13.04 -12.44 -0.68
C LYS A 23 14.02 -11.87 0.35
N ALA A 24 14.79 -12.72 1.02
CA ALA A 24 15.65 -12.33 2.12
C ALA A 24 16.60 -11.19 1.74
N ASP A 25 17.23 -11.26 0.57
CA ASP A 25 18.29 -10.35 0.13
C ASP A 25 17.80 -9.18 -0.73
N ILE A 26 16.49 -9.11 -1.02
CA ILE A 26 15.91 -7.95 -1.72
C ILE A 26 16.13 -6.71 -0.85
N THR A 27 16.73 -5.68 -1.41
CA THR A 27 16.97 -4.43 -0.68
C THR A 27 15.71 -3.56 -0.61
N VAL A 28 15.64 -2.70 0.40
CA VAL A 28 14.56 -1.68 0.53
C VAL A 28 14.47 -0.84 -0.76
N LYS A 29 15.61 -0.45 -1.31
CA LYS A 29 15.69 0.31 -2.55
C LYS A 29 15.05 -0.42 -3.74
N GLU A 30 15.39 -1.69 -3.92
CA GLU A 30 14.80 -2.52 -4.98
C GLU A 30 13.29 -2.72 -4.80
N ALA A 31 12.84 -3.01 -3.58
CA ALA A 31 11.43 -3.18 -3.28
C ALA A 31 10.61 -1.91 -3.55
N LEU A 32 11.07 -0.74 -3.09
CA LEU A 32 10.40 0.55 -3.31
C LEU A 32 10.44 1.04 -4.76
N SER A 33 11.43 0.62 -5.55
CA SER A 33 11.51 0.92 -6.98
C SER A 33 10.83 -0.12 -7.87
N HIS A 34 10.13 -1.10 -7.30
CA HIS A 34 9.53 -2.22 -8.03
C HIS A 34 10.54 -3.00 -8.91
N TYR A 35 11.78 -3.16 -8.40
CA TYR A 35 12.88 -3.85 -9.06
C TYR A 35 13.35 -5.10 -8.28
N GLY A 36 12.61 -5.48 -7.24
CA GLY A 36 12.90 -6.62 -6.36
C GLY A 36 12.39 -7.97 -6.88
N GLN A 37 12.04 -8.10 -8.15
CA GLN A 37 11.54 -9.34 -8.76
C GLN A 37 10.25 -9.89 -8.11
N LEU A 38 9.54 -9.11 -7.30
CA LEU A 38 8.28 -9.52 -6.73
C LEU A 38 7.22 -9.65 -7.84
N GLN A 39 6.29 -10.60 -7.68
CA GLN A 39 5.11 -10.67 -8.54
C GLN A 39 4.28 -9.38 -8.41
N ALA A 40 3.55 -9.01 -9.46
CA ALA A 40 2.74 -7.78 -9.46
C ALA A 40 1.75 -7.77 -8.30
N TRP A 41 1.02 -8.85 -8.11
CA TRP A 41 0.06 -9.07 -7.04
C TRP A 41 -0.20 -10.56 -6.84
N LEU A 42 -0.87 -10.92 -5.74
CA LEU A 42 -1.33 -12.29 -5.46
C LEU A 42 -2.84 -12.28 -5.21
N PRO A 43 -3.61 -13.17 -5.85
CA PRO A 43 -5.06 -13.19 -5.71
C PRO A 43 -5.48 -13.89 -4.41
N PHE A 44 -5.16 -13.31 -3.25
CA PHE A 44 -5.39 -13.90 -1.93
C PHE A 44 -6.85 -14.34 -1.73
N TYR A 45 -7.80 -13.51 -2.18
CA TYR A 45 -9.23 -13.76 -2.03
C TYR A 45 -9.72 -15.01 -2.76
N ARG A 46 -9.07 -15.40 -3.88
CA ARG A 46 -9.51 -16.57 -4.67
C ARG A 46 -9.44 -17.88 -3.90
N ARG A 47 -8.54 -17.97 -2.92
CA ARG A 47 -8.40 -19.14 -2.05
C ARG A 47 -9.40 -19.18 -0.91
N THR A 48 -10.22 -18.14 -0.76
CA THR A 48 -11.16 -17.97 0.34
C THR A 48 -12.62 -18.09 -0.10
N MET A 49 -12.83 -18.51 -1.34
CA MET A 49 -14.14 -18.63 -1.95
C MET A 49 -14.18 -19.72 -3.02
N ASP A 50 -15.35 -20.23 -3.31
CA ASP A 50 -15.56 -20.99 -4.54
C ASP A 50 -15.53 -20.04 -5.74
N THR A 51 -14.60 -20.26 -6.67
CA THR A 51 -14.39 -19.35 -7.80
C THR A 51 -15.48 -19.43 -8.87
N LYS A 52 -16.27 -20.50 -8.90
CA LYS A 52 -17.39 -20.69 -9.86
C LYS A 52 -18.66 -20.06 -9.31
N THR A 53 -19.03 -20.40 -8.09
CA THR A 53 -20.28 -19.95 -7.46
C THR A 53 -20.13 -18.59 -6.78
N LYS A 54 -18.90 -18.11 -6.55
CA LYS A 54 -18.56 -16.89 -5.81
C LYS A 54 -18.97 -16.93 -4.32
N VAL A 55 -19.26 -18.11 -3.79
CA VAL A 55 -19.61 -18.27 -2.39
C VAL A 55 -18.37 -18.18 -1.52
N LEU A 56 -18.39 -17.29 -0.54
CA LEU A 56 -17.31 -17.12 0.44
C LEU A 56 -17.28 -18.32 1.41
N SER A 57 -16.09 -18.77 1.78
CA SER A 57 -15.91 -19.86 2.75
C SER A 57 -16.37 -19.41 4.14
N SER A 58 -17.28 -20.15 4.74
CA SER A 58 -17.79 -19.92 6.11
C SER A 58 -16.73 -20.12 7.19
N ASP A 59 -15.65 -20.84 6.90
CA ASP A 59 -14.53 -20.99 7.83
C ASP A 59 -13.69 -19.72 7.92
N ILE A 60 -13.73 -18.89 6.87
CA ILE A 60 -12.90 -17.68 6.73
C ILE A 60 -13.74 -16.41 6.93
N TYR A 61 -15.01 -16.43 6.53
CA TYR A 61 -15.88 -15.24 6.59
C TYR A 61 -17.13 -15.48 7.42
N ASN A 62 -17.64 -14.39 7.97
CA ASN A 62 -18.93 -14.33 8.65
C ASN A 62 -19.67 -13.04 8.26
N SER A 63 -21.00 -13.06 8.35
CA SER A 63 -21.83 -11.88 8.05
C SER A 63 -21.87 -10.87 9.20
N THR A 64 -21.43 -11.25 10.39
CA THR A 64 -21.44 -10.40 11.58
C THR A 64 -20.07 -10.34 12.24
N LEU A 65 -19.80 -9.20 12.89
CA LEU A 65 -18.60 -9.01 13.71
C LEU A 65 -18.63 -9.94 14.92
N THR A 66 -17.56 -10.71 15.10
CA THR A 66 -17.34 -11.56 16.27
C THR A 66 -15.87 -11.61 16.65
N PRO A 67 -15.49 -12.10 17.83
CA PRO A 67 -14.07 -12.25 18.20
C PRO A 67 -13.27 -13.12 17.23
N LYS A 68 -13.90 -14.10 16.57
CA LYS A 68 -13.26 -14.95 15.54
C LYS A 68 -13.12 -14.22 14.20
N TYR A 69 -14.02 -13.30 13.90
CA TYR A 69 -14.09 -12.56 12.63
C TYR A 69 -14.10 -11.06 12.91
N PRO A 70 -12.95 -10.48 13.37
CA PRO A 70 -12.89 -9.10 13.86
C PRO A 70 -12.69 -8.06 12.76
N THR A 71 -12.30 -8.48 11.56
CA THR A 71 -11.87 -7.56 10.50
C THR A 71 -12.93 -7.41 9.44
N GLN A 72 -13.50 -6.22 9.29
CA GLN A 72 -14.49 -5.92 8.25
C GLN A 72 -13.83 -5.77 6.88
N VAL A 73 -14.33 -6.52 5.90
CA VAL A 73 -13.86 -6.53 4.49
C VAL A 73 -14.79 -5.69 3.60
N ALA A 74 -16.10 -5.77 3.88
CA ALA A 74 -17.15 -5.00 3.21
C ALA A 74 -18.42 -5.01 4.09
N GLU A 75 -19.53 -4.47 3.60
CA GLU A 75 -20.79 -4.51 4.31
C GLU A 75 -21.23 -5.97 4.54
N ASN A 76 -21.46 -6.34 5.81
CA ASN A 76 -21.82 -7.70 6.22
C ASN A 76 -20.82 -8.79 5.78
N ILE A 77 -19.55 -8.45 5.67
CA ILE A 77 -18.47 -9.42 5.39
C ILE A 77 -17.33 -9.15 6.35
N PHE A 78 -17.04 -10.10 7.23
CA PHE A 78 -15.96 -10.05 8.21
C PHE A 78 -15.07 -11.26 8.05
N ILE A 79 -13.74 -11.06 8.12
CA ILE A 79 -12.73 -12.11 7.94
C ILE A 79 -12.09 -12.50 9.26
N THR A 80 -11.60 -13.74 9.34
CA THR A 80 -10.87 -14.25 10.50
C THR A 80 -9.61 -13.45 10.80
N ASP A 81 -9.28 -13.33 12.07
CA ASP A 81 -8.12 -12.56 12.57
C ASP A 81 -6.79 -13.03 11.95
N HIS A 82 -6.57 -14.34 11.88
CA HIS A 82 -5.31 -14.91 11.41
C HIS A 82 -5.03 -14.71 9.90
N TYR A 83 -6.00 -14.22 9.12
CA TYR A 83 -5.83 -14.17 7.67
C TYR A 83 -4.79 -13.16 7.20
N ARG A 84 -4.54 -12.12 8.01
CA ARG A 84 -3.44 -11.18 7.78
C ARG A 84 -2.07 -11.87 7.75
N ASP A 85 -1.82 -12.77 8.69
CA ASP A 85 -0.57 -13.53 8.72
C ASP A 85 -0.48 -14.53 7.56
N THR A 86 -1.61 -15.11 7.16
CA THR A 86 -1.71 -15.96 5.97
C THR A 86 -1.32 -15.22 4.68
N ILE A 87 -1.73 -13.95 4.54
CA ILE A 87 -1.32 -13.08 3.42
C ILE A 87 0.20 -12.88 3.44
N LEU A 88 0.78 -12.50 4.57
CA LEU A 88 2.21 -12.25 4.70
C LEU A 88 3.04 -13.52 4.43
N GLN A 89 2.60 -14.67 4.93
CA GLN A 89 3.23 -15.97 4.63
C GLN A 89 3.12 -16.34 3.15
N SER A 90 1.98 -16.06 2.52
CA SER A 90 1.80 -16.29 1.09
C SER A 90 2.75 -15.41 0.26
N ILE A 91 2.99 -14.17 0.67
CA ILE A 91 3.99 -13.31 0.05
C ILE A 91 5.39 -13.90 0.26
N ALA A 92 5.75 -14.28 1.48
CA ALA A 92 7.06 -14.84 1.80
C ALA A 92 7.39 -16.10 0.97
N LYS A 93 6.39 -16.96 0.74
CA LYS A 93 6.51 -18.23 -0.01
C LYS A 93 6.34 -18.10 -1.52
N SER A 94 5.88 -16.95 -2.03
CA SER A 94 5.64 -16.78 -3.47
C SER A 94 6.95 -16.83 -4.27
N ASP A 95 6.87 -17.23 -5.53
CA ASP A 95 8.02 -17.20 -6.44
C ASP A 95 8.37 -15.77 -6.84
N LEU A 96 9.63 -15.51 -7.10
CA LEU A 96 10.08 -14.31 -7.80
C LEU A 96 9.85 -14.47 -9.31
N ILE A 97 9.71 -13.35 -10.04
CA ILE A 97 9.73 -13.38 -11.50
C ILE A 97 11.12 -13.80 -11.99
N LYS A 98 11.17 -14.56 -13.08
CA LYS A 98 12.44 -15.15 -13.60
C LYS A 98 13.48 -14.10 -13.97
N GLN A 99 13.06 -13.01 -14.62
CA GLN A 99 13.95 -11.96 -15.09
C GLN A 99 13.88 -10.75 -14.15
N LYS A 100 15.03 -10.26 -13.69
CA LYS A 100 15.12 -9.02 -12.94
C LYS A 100 14.84 -7.83 -13.86
N LYS A 101 13.69 -7.20 -13.66
CA LYS A 101 13.22 -6.04 -14.43
C LYS A 101 12.22 -5.23 -13.61
N TYR A 102 11.91 -4.03 -14.07
CA TYR A 102 10.79 -3.29 -13.53
C TYR A 102 9.48 -4.08 -13.68
N LEU A 103 8.83 -4.32 -12.58
CA LEU A 103 7.45 -4.82 -12.52
C LEU A 103 6.76 -4.21 -11.30
N TYR A 104 5.76 -3.37 -11.54
CA TYR A 104 4.94 -2.81 -10.47
C TYR A 104 4.39 -3.92 -9.58
N SER A 105 4.59 -3.79 -8.26
CA SER A 105 4.20 -4.80 -7.29
C SER A 105 3.64 -4.18 -6.02
N ASP A 106 2.45 -4.59 -5.61
CA ASP A 106 1.86 -4.20 -4.34
C ASP A 106 2.50 -4.93 -3.15
N LEU A 107 3.12 -6.09 -3.40
CA LEU A 107 3.60 -6.98 -2.35
C LEU A 107 4.62 -6.34 -1.42
N SER A 108 5.47 -5.44 -1.94
CA SER A 108 6.43 -4.71 -1.10
C SER A 108 5.74 -3.84 -0.04
N TYR A 109 4.59 -3.27 -0.35
CA TYR A 109 3.88 -2.37 0.57
C TYR A 109 3.17 -3.12 1.71
N TYR A 110 2.74 -4.37 1.51
CA TYR A 110 2.32 -5.24 2.60
C TYR A 110 3.46 -5.46 3.61
N LEU A 111 4.67 -5.71 3.09
CA LEU A 111 5.86 -5.94 3.91
C LEU A 111 6.28 -4.66 4.66
N PHE A 112 6.30 -3.51 3.97
CA PHE A 112 6.62 -2.23 4.61
C PHE A 112 5.58 -1.83 5.66
N GLN A 113 4.30 -2.06 5.41
CA GLN A 113 3.26 -1.84 6.41
C GLN A 113 3.54 -2.67 7.67
N LYS A 114 3.78 -3.99 7.52
CA LYS A 114 4.09 -4.87 8.66
C LYS A 114 5.32 -4.39 9.42
N TYR A 115 6.38 -3.99 8.71
CA TYR A 115 7.58 -3.44 9.33
C TYR A 115 7.30 -2.16 10.13
N ILE A 116 6.57 -1.22 9.53
CA ILE A 116 6.26 0.07 10.18
C ILE A 116 5.41 -0.17 11.42
N GLU A 117 4.36 -0.98 11.33
CA GLU A 117 3.47 -1.27 12.45
C GLU A 117 4.19 -2.01 13.57
N ASN A 118 5.04 -3.00 13.26
CA ASN A 118 5.87 -3.68 14.25
C ASN A 118 6.83 -2.71 14.96
N THR A 119 7.44 -1.79 14.18
CA THR A 119 8.44 -0.86 14.72
C THR A 119 7.81 0.24 15.57
N LYS A 120 6.59 0.67 15.21
CA LYS A 120 5.89 1.78 15.88
C LYS A 120 4.89 1.31 16.95
N GLY A 121 4.53 0.03 16.95
CA GLY A 121 3.53 -0.54 17.87
C GLY A 121 2.12 0.01 17.66
N LYS A 122 1.82 0.53 16.46
CA LYS A 122 0.54 1.15 16.13
C LYS A 122 0.13 0.84 14.69
N PRO A 123 -1.18 0.74 14.40
CA PRO A 123 -1.69 0.59 13.04
C PRO A 123 -1.31 1.75 12.12
N LEU A 124 -1.14 1.46 10.83
CA LEU A 124 -0.71 2.44 9.83
C LEU A 124 -1.63 3.67 9.76
N ASN A 125 -2.95 3.47 9.80
CA ASN A 125 -3.92 4.57 9.76
C ASN A 125 -3.74 5.56 10.92
N GLU A 126 -3.51 5.06 12.15
CA GLU A 126 -3.26 5.93 13.30
C GLU A 126 -1.96 6.71 13.15
N LEU A 127 -0.91 6.06 12.62
CA LEU A 127 0.39 6.68 12.42
C LEU A 127 0.31 7.84 11.42
N VAL A 128 -0.28 7.62 10.25
CA VAL A 128 -0.35 8.66 9.22
C VAL A 128 -1.32 9.78 9.60
N GLU A 129 -2.40 9.46 10.29
CA GLU A 129 -3.33 10.47 10.80
C GLU A 129 -2.65 11.39 11.83
N LYS A 130 -1.94 10.80 12.78
CA LYS A 130 -1.23 11.54 13.84
C LYS A 130 -0.06 12.34 13.29
N ASP A 131 0.79 11.68 12.48
CA ASP A 131 2.09 12.24 12.10
C ASP A 131 1.99 13.20 10.91
N PHE A 132 0.87 13.14 10.13
CA PHE A 132 0.70 13.95 8.93
C PHE A 132 -0.68 14.61 8.88
N TYR A 133 -1.77 13.87 8.72
CA TYR A 133 -3.05 14.41 8.26
C TYR A 133 -3.64 15.46 9.19
N LYS A 134 -3.64 15.22 10.51
CA LYS A 134 -4.17 16.18 11.50
C LYS A 134 -3.40 17.49 11.50
N SER A 135 -2.08 17.44 11.57
CA SER A 135 -1.24 18.65 11.63
C SER A 135 -1.20 19.43 10.32
N MET A 136 -1.49 18.76 9.19
CA MET A 136 -1.63 19.40 7.87
C MET A 136 -3.02 20.00 7.62
N GLY A 137 -3.98 19.77 8.50
CA GLY A 137 -5.37 20.16 8.27
C GLY A 137 -6.04 19.32 7.15
N ALA A 138 -5.51 18.14 6.83
CA ALA A 138 -6.04 17.22 5.83
C ALA A 138 -7.05 16.26 6.49
N TYR A 139 -8.11 16.80 7.06
CA TYR A 139 -9.03 16.06 7.92
C TYR A 139 -9.92 15.06 7.19
N GLN A 140 -10.02 15.14 5.88
CA GLN A 140 -10.79 14.21 5.06
C GLN A 140 -9.92 13.12 4.42
N LEU A 141 -8.59 13.18 4.57
CA LEU A 141 -7.73 12.04 4.29
C LEU A 141 -7.88 11.00 5.40
N THR A 142 -8.34 9.81 5.05
CA THR A 142 -8.56 8.75 6.04
C THR A 142 -8.61 7.37 5.39
N TYR A 143 -8.22 6.38 6.14
CA TYR A 143 -8.62 5.00 5.91
C TYR A 143 -10.00 4.78 6.54
N ARG A 144 -10.76 3.79 6.07
CA ARG A 144 -12.06 3.40 6.63
C ARG A 144 -12.98 4.61 6.84
N PRO A 145 -13.35 5.33 5.78
CA PRO A 145 -14.06 6.60 5.91
C PRO A 145 -15.43 6.47 6.60
N LEU A 146 -16.06 5.29 6.58
CA LEU A 146 -17.33 5.03 7.28
C LEU A 146 -17.24 5.14 8.81
N ASP A 147 -16.04 5.07 9.39
CA ASP A 147 -15.83 5.32 10.82
C ASP A 147 -16.02 6.81 11.18
N ARG A 148 -16.05 7.71 10.17
CA ARG A 148 -16.03 9.17 10.37
C ARG A 148 -17.07 9.94 9.56
N PHE A 149 -17.49 9.41 8.43
CA PHE A 149 -18.37 10.11 7.48
C PHE A 149 -19.59 9.27 7.13
N PRO A 150 -20.76 9.90 6.94
CA PRO A 150 -21.94 9.22 6.43
C PRO A 150 -21.68 8.62 5.05
N LYS A 151 -22.26 7.45 4.77
CA LYS A 151 -22.08 6.70 3.53
C LYS A 151 -22.43 7.54 2.30
N GLU A 152 -23.40 8.44 2.40
CA GLU A 152 -23.91 9.31 1.34
C GLU A 152 -22.87 10.35 0.87
N GLN A 153 -21.94 10.72 1.73
CA GLN A 153 -20.86 11.66 1.42
C GLN A 153 -19.66 11.00 0.72
N ILE A 154 -19.66 9.69 0.59
CA ILE A 154 -18.54 8.94 0.03
C ILE A 154 -18.94 8.46 -1.36
N ALA A 155 -18.13 8.75 -2.37
CA ALA A 155 -18.35 8.22 -3.71
C ALA A 155 -18.18 6.69 -3.73
N PRO A 156 -18.98 5.94 -4.53
CA PRO A 156 -18.73 4.52 -4.74
C PRO A 156 -17.35 4.29 -5.35
N SER A 157 -16.63 3.28 -4.88
CA SER A 157 -15.32 2.92 -5.40
C SER A 157 -15.38 1.85 -6.50
N GLU A 158 -16.30 0.89 -6.40
CA GLU A 158 -16.45 -0.20 -7.37
C GLU A 158 -17.80 -0.91 -7.20
N GLU A 159 -18.33 -1.45 -8.29
CA GLU A 159 -19.32 -2.53 -8.26
C GLU A 159 -18.57 -3.88 -8.31
N ASP A 160 -18.25 -4.44 -7.15
CA ASP A 160 -17.46 -5.68 -7.07
C ASP A 160 -18.31 -6.91 -7.38
N LYS A 161 -18.14 -7.45 -8.56
CA LYS A 161 -18.81 -8.68 -9.03
C LYS A 161 -17.95 -9.95 -8.85
N SER A 162 -16.72 -9.79 -8.36
CA SER A 162 -15.74 -10.88 -8.32
C SER A 162 -15.56 -11.49 -6.94
N PHE A 163 -15.62 -10.68 -5.88
CA PHE A 163 -15.29 -11.08 -4.52
C PHE A 163 -16.42 -10.75 -3.53
N ARG A 164 -16.74 -9.44 -3.33
CA ARG A 164 -17.67 -8.98 -2.29
C ARG A 164 -19.12 -8.88 -2.77
N GLN A 165 -19.35 -8.95 -4.08
CA GLN A 165 -20.65 -8.99 -4.76
C GLN A 165 -21.59 -7.86 -4.33
N GLN A 166 -21.06 -6.64 -4.20
CA GLN A 166 -21.82 -5.47 -3.80
C GLN A 166 -21.22 -4.19 -4.37
N LEU A 167 -22.02 -3.11 -4.41
CA LEU A 167 -21.52 -1.77 -4.67
C LEU A 167 -20.74 -1.29 -3.46
N LEU A 168 -19.43 -1.11 -3.62
CA LEU A 168 -18.54 -0.66 -2.57
C LEU A 168 -18.63 0.86 -2.42
N ARG A 169 -19.05 1.30 -1.25
CA ARG A 169 -19.08 2.71 -0.88
C ARG A 169 -18.51 2.87 0.53
N GLY A 170 -17.35 3.52 0.63
CA GLY A 170 -16.58 3.62 1.88
C GLY A 170 -15.72 2.39 2.19
N TYR A 171 -15.73 1.39 1.32
CA TYR A 171 -14.82 0.25 1.35
C TYR A 171 -13.80 0.35 0.23
N VAL A 172 -12.56 -0.07 0.50
CA VAL A 172 -11.47 -0.02 -0.47
C VAL A 172 -11.77 -0.90 -1.69
N ASN A 173 -11.40 -0.42 -2.88
CA ASN A 173 -11.54 -1.19 -4.12
C ASN A 173 -10.65 -2.46 -4.09
N ASP A 174 -9.38 -2.33 -3.73
CA ASP A 174 -8.41 -3.42 -3.71
C ASP A 174 -8.83 -4.56 -2.77
N GLN A 175 -8.88 -5.79 -3.30
CA GLN A 175 -9.35 -6.97 -2.56
C GLN A 175 -8.39 -7.37 -1.44
N GLY A 176 -7.07 -7.26 -1.67
CA GLY A 176 -6.07 -7.60 -0.66
C GLY A 176 -6.06 -6.61 0.49
N ALA A 177 -6.17 -5.31 0.19
CA ALA A 177 -6.33 -4.27 1.21
C ALA A 177 -7.64 -4.44 1.99
N ALA A 178 -8.74 -4.84 1.33
CA ALA A 178 -10.00 -5.14 2.00
C ALA A 178 -9.86 -6.28 3.01
N MET A 179 -9.12 -7.35 2.67
CA MET A 179 -8.82 -8.46 3.58
C MET A 179 -7.95 -8.05 4.78
N LEU A 180 -7.29 -6.88 4.72
CA LEU A 180 -6.59 -6.23 5.82
C LEU A 180 -7.46 -5.22 6.58
N GLY A 181 -8.78 -5.20 6.33
CA GLY A 181 -9.70 -4.25 6.97
C GLY A 181 -9.68 -2.84 6.36
N GLY A 182 -9.27 -2.72 5.10
CA GLY A 182 -9.24 -1.45 4.38
C GLY A 182 -8.05 -0.53 4.72
N VAL A 183 -7.11 -1.00 5.53
CA VAL A 183 -5.88 -0.26 5.87
C VAL A 183 -4.68 -1.00 5.30
N ALA A 184 -4.12 -0.50 4.20
CA ALA A 184 -2.95 -1.13 3.58
C ALA A 184 -1.96 -0.10 3.05
N GLY A 185 -0.69 -0.50 2.94
CA GLY A 185 0.37 0.39 2.45
C GLY A 185 0.27 0.72 0.96
N HIS A 186 -0.49 -0.06 0.20
CA HIS A 186 -0.66 0.08 -1.25
C HIS A 186 -2.03 0.63 -1.65
N ALA A 187 -3.06 0.54 -0.79
CA ALA A 187 -4.43 0.97 -1.09
C ALA A 187 -5.23 1.26 0.19
N GLY A 188 -6.42 1.86 0.04
CA GLY A 188 -7.38 2.05 1.13
C GLY A 188 -7.53 3.48 1.61
N LEU A 189 -6.75 4.43 1.08
CA LEU A 189 -6.88 5.84 1.44
C LEU A 189 -8.03 6.49 0.67
N PHE A 190 -8.89 7.19 1.38
CA PHE A 190 -9.95 8.05 0.88
C PHE A 190 -9.63 9.50 1.20
N GLY A 191 -10.15 10.41 0.40
CA GLY A 191 -9.94 11.82 0.63
C GLY A 191 -10.61 12.73 -0.40
N THR A 192 -10.47 14.02 -0.22
CA THR A 192 -10.87 15.04 -1.19
C THR A 192 -9.68 15.50 -2.01
N ALA A 193 -9.93 16.06 -3.18
CA ALA A 193 -8.89 16.66 -4.02
C ALA A 193 -8.09 17.73 -3.25
N ASN A 194 -8.76 18.52 -2.41
CA ASN A 194 -8.12 19.56 -1.60
C ASN A 194 -7.12 18.98 -0.59
N ASP A 195 -7.47 17.88 0.09
CA ASP A 195 -6.57 17.27 1.07
C ASP A 195 -5.41 16.52 0.39
N VAL A 196 -5.64 15.94 -0.78
CA VAL A 196 -4.56 15.38 -1.61
C VAL A 196 -3.62 16.50 -2.07
N ALA A 197 -4.14 17.68 -2.46
CA ALA A 197 -3.31 18.83 -2.85
C ALA A 197 -2.40 19.31 -1.71
N LYS A 198 -2.83 19.26 -0.45
CA LYS A 198 -1.97 19.56 0.70
C LYS A 198 -0.78 18.59 0.79
N MET A 199 -1.03 17.29 0.57
CA MET A 199 0.04 16.29 0.52
C MET A 199 1.00 16.55 -0.65
N MET A 200 0.48 16.91 -1.83
CA MET A 200 1.34 17.27 -2.98
C MET A 200 2.17 18.52 -2.68
N GLN A 201 1.58 19.52 -2.01
CA GLN A 201 2.32 20.72 -1.59
C GLN A 201 3.44 20.39 -0.59
N LEU A 202 3.21 19.47 0.36
CA LEU A 202 4.25 18.95 1.25
C LEU A 202 5.45 18.37 0.47
N TYR A 203 5.18 17.58 -0.57
CA TYR A 203 6.23 17.02 -1.43
C TYR A 203 6.93 18.09 -2.26
N LEU A 204 6.21 19.03 -2.88
CA LEU A 204 6.79 20.14 -3.62
C LEU A 204 7.73 20.99 -2.75
N GLN A 205 7.40 21.16 -1.48
CA GLN A 205 8.22 21.87 -0.50
C GLN A 205 9.22 20.96 0.22
N LYS A 206 9.51 19.79 -0.34
CA LYS A 206 10.49 18.82 0.18
C LYS A 206 10.34 18.56 1.69
N GLY A 207 9.11 18.31 2.12
CA GLY A 207 8.80 17.93 3.50
C GLY A 207 8.51 19.09 4.45
N TYR A 208 8.23 20.28 3.93
CA TYR A 208 7.80 21.44 4.71
C TYR A 208 6.38 21.84 4.32
N TYR A 209 5.49 22.04 5.29
CA TYR A 209 4.13 22.49 5.05
C TYR A 209 3.55 23.18 6.29
N GLY A 210 2.84 24.29 6.11
CA GLY A 210 2.13 24.99 7.19
C GLY A 210 3.00 25.39 8.38
N GLY A 211 4.27 25.77 8.14
CA GLY A 211 5.20 26.12 9.21
C GLY A 211 5.91 24.94 9.87
N ILE A 212 5.59 23.70 9.48
CA ILE A 212 6.10 22.46 10.11
C ILE A 212 7.00 21.69 9.15
N ARG A 213 8.14 21.20 9.66
CA ARG A 213 9.03 20.26 8.96
C ARG A 213 8.64 18.83 9.31
N TYR A 214 8.04 18.10 8.38
CA TYR A 214 7.62 16.70 8.53
C TYR A 214 8.76 15.73 8.29
N PHE A 215 9.58 15.99 7.27
CA PHE A 215 10.79 15.23 6.96
C PHE A 215 11.83 16.14 6.29
N SER A 216 13.08 15.71 6.28
CA SER A 216 14.16 16.52 5.72
C SER A 216 14.12 16.59 4.19
N ALA A 217 14.65 17.66 3.61
CA ALA A 217 14.80 17.77 2.17
C ALA A 217 15.69 16.64 1.61
N ASN A 218 16.75 16.26 2.34
CA ASN A 218 17.62 15.14 1.95
C ASN A 218 16.86 13.81 1.90
N ALA A 219 15.91 13.58 2.81
CA ALA A 219 15.06 12.39 2.74
C ALA A 219 14.16 12.43 1.50
N PHE A 220 13.55 13.60 1.20
CA PHE A 220 12.77 13.76 -0.03
C PHE A 220 13.62 13.48 -1.27
N ASP A 221 14.78 14.10 -1.38
CA ASP A 221 15.67 13.96 -2.55
C ASP A 221 16.12 12.49 -2.73
N ALA A 222 16.44 11.79 -1.64
CA ALA A 222 16.76 10.37 -1.68
C ALA A 222 15.58 9.51 -2.17
N PHE A 223 14.35 9.81 -1.74
CA PHE A 223 13.16 9.08 -2.17
C PHE A 223 12.69 9.46 -3.57
N ASN A 224 12.90 10.70 -4.00
CA ASN A 224 12.55 11.17 -5.34
C ASN A 224 13.58 10.79 -6.43
N LYS A 225 14.69 10.16 -6.05
CA LYS A 225 15.74 9.73 -6.99
C LYS A 225 15.37 8.39 -7.64
N SER A 226 15.53 8.29 -8.96
CA SER A 226 15.43 7.03 -9.70
C SER A 226 16.79 6.32 -9.67
N TYR A 227 16.85 5.15 -9.04
CA TYR A 227 18.09 4.42 -8.79
C TYR A 227 18.45 3.42 -9.88
N PHE A 228 17.51 3.05 -10.74
CA PHE A 228 17.65 1.99 -11.74
C PHE A 228 17.35 2.49 -13.16
N ILE A 229 17.71 3.74 -13.47
CA ILE A 229 17.51 4.34 -14.80
C ILE A 229 18.27 3.56 -15.87
N SER A 230 19.52 3.12 -15.60
CA SER A 230 20.30 2.27 -16.50
C SER A 230 19.55 0.99 -16.91
N GLU A 231 18.71 0.49 -16.02
CA GLU A 231 17.84 -0.67 -16.22
C GLU A 231 16.46 -0.30 -16.82
N ARG A 232 16.36 0.89 -17.39
CA ARG A 232 15.11 1.45 -17.95
C ARG A 232 13.94 1.51 -16.96
N ASN A 233 14.24 1.60 -15.66
CA ASN A 233 13.26 1.75 -14.61
C ASN A 233 13.25 3.21 -14.12
N ARG A 234 12.19 3.94 -14.50
CA ARG A 234 12.02 5.35 -14.15
C ARG A 234 11.61 5.59 -12.70
N ARG A 235 11.13 4.53 -11.99
CA ARG A 235 10.56 4.69 -10.64
C ARG A 235 11.60 5.24 -9.67
N ALA A 236 11.16 6.21 -8.88
CA ALA A 236 11.83 6.60 -7.65
C ALA A 236 11.36 5.68 -6.49
N LEU A 237 11.74 5.96 -5.26
CA LEU A 237 11.36 5.13 -4.12
C LEU A 237 9.91 5.44 -3.70
N GLY A 238 8.96 4.64 -4.19
CA GLY A 238 7.53 4.84 -3.96
C GLY A 238 6.86 5.84 -4.89
N PHE A 239 7.62 6.63 -5.67
CA PHE A 239 7.08 7.61 -6.60
C PHE A 239 7.12 7.09 -8.05
N ASP A 240 6.06 7.37 -8.81
CA ASP A 240 6.09 7.25 -10.26
C ASP A 240 6.73 8.51 -10.86
N LYS A 241 7.53 8.33 -11.90
CA LYS A 241 8.20 9.41 -12.63
C LYS A 241 7.71 9.38 -14.08
N PRO A 242 7.85 10.49 -14.82
CA PRO A 242 7.55 10.52 -16.26
C PRO A 242 8.23 9.39 -17.03
N GLN A 243 7.64 9.00 -18.16
CA GLN A 243 8.21 7.98 -19.04
C GLN A 243 9.59 8.40 -19.54
N LEU A 244 10.51 7.44 -19.60
CA LEU A 244 11.82 7.69 -20.21
C LEU A 244 11.69 7.81 -21.75
N PRO A 245 12.57 8.56 -22.41
CA PRO A 245 12.57 8.65 -23.87
C PRO A 245 12.57 7.26 -24.52
N GLY A 246 11.69 7.06 -25.49
CA GLY A 246 11.56 5.80 -26.23
C GLY A 246 10.81 4.67 -25.52
N GLN A 247 10.23 4.91 -24.34
CA GLN A 247 9.40 3.90 -23.65
C GLN A 247 7.92 3.95 -24.02
N GLY A 248 7.51 4.88 -24.88
CA GLY A 248 6.11 5.12 -25.19
C GLY A 248 5.34 5.76 -24.02
N GLY A 249 4.20 6.36 -24.30
CA GLY A 249 3.39 7.08 -23.33
C GLY A 249 3.47 8.60 -23.50
N TYR A 250 2.45 9.29 -23.00
CA TYR A 250 2.43 10.74 -23.06
C TYR A 250 3.23 11.29 -21.88
N THR A 251 4.40 11.85 -22.18
CA THR A 251 5.03 12.79 -21.26
C THR A 251 4.37 14.15 -21.47
N CYS A 252 3.80 14.73 -20.42
CA CYS A 252 3.57 16.17 -20.46
C CYS A 252 4.94 16.84 -20.66
N GLY A 253 5.10 17.60 -21.73
CA GLY A 253 6.37 18.28 -22.03
C GLY A 253 6.81 19.31 -20.99
N CYS A 254 6.02 19.52 -19.93
CA CYS A 254 6.29 20.38 -18.79
C CYS A 254 6.84 19.62 -17.57
N VAL A 255 7.03 18.29 -17.66
CA VAL A 255 7.52 17.48 -16.54
C VAL A 255 8.84 16.81 -16.96
N SER A 256 9.95 17.24 -16.34
CA SER A 256 11.25 16.60 -16.53
C SER A 256 11.29 15.18 -15.97
N PRO A 257 11.91 14.22 -16.66
CA PRO A 257 12.21 12.90 -16.11
C PRO A 257 13.27 12.90 -15.00
N GLU A 258 14.02 14.00 -14.85
CA GLU A 258 15.10 14.16 -13.87
C GLU A 258 14.61 14.48 -12.44
#